data_a13e2302798af32cb992e01e26f97610
#
_entry.id   a13e2302798af32cb992e01e26f97610
#
_cell.length_a   1.000
_cell.length_b   1.000
_cell.length_c   1.000
_cell.angle_alpha   90.00
_cell.angle_beta   90.00
_cell.angle_gamma   90.00
#
_symmetry.space_group_name_H-M   'P 1'
#
loop_
_entity.id
_entity.type
_entity.pdbx_description
1 polymer ?
#
loop_
_entity_poly.entity_id
_entity_poly.type
_entity_poly.pdbx_seq_one_letter_code
_entity_poly.pdbx_strand_id
1 'polypeptide(L)'
;MPSTPADINAIFAAGYNARDVEALAALYEHDAVVTNPDGSMAVGIDAIRMHLGQLVELGGFMTSHNRYAIPNGDLALVAADWEIEFTDGRERITGRSAEVVRQQLDGSWRYVLDHPGGG
;
A
#
# COMPACT_ATOMS: atom_id res chain seq x y z
N MET A 1 4.16 12.51 3.73
CA MET A 1 2.80 11.91 3.84
C MET A 1 1.95 12.33 2.66
N PRO A 2 1.03 11.48 2.19
CA PRO A 2 0.19 11.82 1.03
C PRO A 2 -0.75 12.99 1.35
N SER A 3 -0.73 14.01 0.50
CA SER A 3 -1.62 15.17 0.61
C SER A 3 -2.89 15.01 -0.22
N THR A 4 -2.91 14.04 -1.13
CA THR A 4 -4.09 13.64 -1.90
C THR A 4 -4.22 12.13 -1.91
N PRO A 5 -5.44 11.59 -2.06
CA PRO A 5 -5.60 10.13 -2.11
C PRO A 5 -4.90 9.52 -3.32
N ALA A 6 -4.79 10.25 -4.43
CA ALA A 6 -4.14 9.76 -5.64
C ALA A 6 -2.64 9.49 -5.47
N ASP A 7 -1.98 10.12 -4.48
CA ASP A 7 -0.53 10.02 -4.31
C ASP A 7 -0.10 8.83 -3.44
N ILE A 8 -1.02 8.22 -2.68
CA ILE A 8 -0.64 7.29 -1.62
C ILE A 8 0.11 6.05 -2.15
N ASN A 9 -0.33 5.49 -3.27
CA ASN A 9 0.28 4.27 -3.80
C ASN A 9 1.67 4.53 -4.38
N ALA A 10 1.92 5.70 -4.96
CA ALA A 10 3.26 6.10 -5.41
C ALA A 10 4.20 6.32 -4.22
N ILE A 11 3.70 6.91 -3.14
CA ILE A 11 4.47 7.10 -1.91
C ILE A 11 4.78 5.75 -1.27
N PHE A 12 3.83 4.80 -1.30
CA PHE A 12 4.07 3.43 -0.85
C PHE A 12 5.22 2.79 -1.65
N ALA A 13 5.18 2.87 -2.97
CA ALA A 13 6.23 2.31 -3.83
C ALA A 13 7.60 2.92 -3.50
N ALA A 14 7.68 4.22 -3.27
CA ALA A 14 8.92 4.88 -2.88
C ALA A 14 9.45 4.37 -1.53
N GLY A 15 8.57 4.20 -0.54
CA GLY A 15 8.94 3.63 0.77
C GLY A 15 9.42 2.19 0.65
N TYR A 16 8.75 1.40 -0.19
CA TYR A 16 9.17 0.03 -0.48
C TYR A 16 10.58 0.00 -1.08
N ASN A 17 10.83 0.84 -2.08
CA ASN A 17 12.13 0.90 -2.75
C ASN A 17 13.25 1.37 -1.82
N ALA A 18 12.92 2.20 -0.84
CA ALA A 18 13.84 2.62 0.23
C ALA A 18 14.01 1.56 1.32
N ARG A 19 13.24 0.46 1.30
CA ARG A 19 13.21 -0.56 2.36
C ARG A 19 12.88 0.02 3.73
N ASP A 20 12.04 1.05 3.76
CA ASP A 20 11.73 1.80 4.97
C ASP A 20 10.37 1.34 5.53
N VAL A 21 10.40 0.32 6.39
CA VAL A 21 9.20 -0.28 6.99
C VAL A 21 8.42 0.74 7.80
N GLU A 22 9.09 1.62 8.54
CA GLU A 22 8.40 2.61 9.37
C GLU A 22 7.72 3.69 8.52
N ALA A 23 8.31 4.09 7.40
CA ALA A 23 7.66 5.00 6.46
C ALA A 23 6.41 4.34 5.83
N LEU A 24 6.48 3.06 5.50
CA LEU A 24 5.34 2.31 4.99
C LEU A 24 4.23 2.18 6.05
N ALA A 25 4.59 1.80 7.28
CA ALA A 25 3.63 1.65 8.38
C ALA A 25 2.90 2.96 8.68
N ALA A 26 3.59 4.10 8.53
CA ALA A 26 3.00 5.41 8.75
C ALA A 26 1.89 5.75 7.75
N LEU A 27 1.78 5.02 6.64
CA LEU A 27 0.71 5.20 5.64
C LEU A 27 -0.60 4.54 6.06
N TYR A 28 -0.64 3.77 7.14
CA TYR A 28 -1.80 3.01 7.59
C TYR A 28 -2.40 3.60 8.86
N GLU A 29 -3.73 3.58 8.96
CA GLU A 29 -4.40 3.85 10.23
C GLU A 29 -4.07 2.72 11.22
N HIS A 30 -4.18 3.03 12.53
CA HIS A 30 -3.86 2.09 13.60
C HIS A 30 -4.63 0.77 13.50
N ASP A 31 -5.90 0.85 13.09
CA ASP A 31 -6.80 -0.31 12.98
C ASP A 31 -7.00 -0.79 11.54
N ALA A 32 -6.11 -0.40 10.63
CA ALA A 32 -6.22 -0.78 9.22
C ALA A 32 -6.13 -2.29 9.02
N VAL A 33 -6.58 -2.73 7.85
CA VAL A 33 -6.55 -4.15 7.45
C VAL A 33 -5.88 -4.28 6.10
N VAL A 34 -4.97 -5.24 5.97
CA VAL A 34 -4.35 -5.64 4.71
C VAL A 34 -4.75 -7.08 4.41
N THR A 35 -5.22 -7.34 3.20
CA THR A 35 -5.55 -8.71 2.77
C THR A 35 -4.33 -9.40 2.17
N ASN A 36 -4.23 -10.72 2.35
CA ASN A 36 -3.20 -11.55 1.77
C ASN A 36 -3.78 -12.44 0.65
N PRO A 37 -2.93 -12.91 -0.30
CA PRO A 37 -3.41 -13.75 -1.40
C PRO A 37 -4.07 -15.05 -0.97
N ASP A 38 -3.72 -15.59 0.21
CA ASP A 38 -4.30 -16.83 0.75
C ASP A 38 -5.66 -16.61 1.44
N GLY A 39 -6.17 -15.37 1.42
CA GLY A 39 -7.43 -15.01 2.07
C GLY A 39 -7.30 -14.62 3.53
N SER A 40 -6.12 -14.72 4.12
CA SER A 40 -5.89 -14.21 5.47
C SER A 40 -5.75 -12.69 5.46
N MET A 41 -5.75 -12.09 6.64
CA MET A 41 -5.66 -10.64 6.79
C MET A 41 -4.69 -10.28 7.91
N ALA A 42 -3.92 -9.21 7.68
CA ALA A 42 -3.17 -8.54 8.72
C ALA A 42 -4.06 -7.45 9.31
N VAL A 43 -4.46 -7.58 10.55
CA VAL A 43 -5.39 -6.67 11.22
C VAL A 43 -4.66 -5.86 12.28
N GLY A 44 -4.69 -4.54 12.13
CA GLY A 44 -4.04 -3.60 13.03
C GLY A 44 -2.57 -3.36 12.71
N ILE A 45 -2.05 -2.25 13.25
CA ILE A 45 -0.74 -1.74 12.85
C ILE A 45 0.42 -2.69 13.19
N ASP A 46 0.34 -3.44 14.29
CA ASP A 46 1.42 -4.34 14.66
C ASP A 46 1.54 -5.51 13.68
N ALA A 47 0.40 -6.11 13.30
CA ALA A 47 0.38 -7.18 12.29
C ALA A 47 0.80 -6.63 10.92
N ILE A 48 0.36 -5.42 10.57
CA ILE A 48 0.73 -4.77 9.32
C ILE A 48 2.23 -4.49 9.27
N ARG A 49 2.82 -4.00 10.37
CA ARG A 49 4.27 -3.76 10.43
C ARG A 49 5.07 -5.03 10.18
N MET A 50 4.63 -6.16 10.77
CA MET A 50 5.24 -7.46 10.52
C MET A 50 5.10 -7.88 9.06
N HIS A 51 3.91 -7.72 8.48
CA HIS A 51 3.64 -7.99 7.06
C HIS A 51 4.55 -7.15 6.15
N LEU A 52 4.69 -5.86 6.43
CA LEU A 52 5.54 -4.96 5.65
C LEU A 52 7.02 -5.33 5.74
N GLY A 53 7.48 -5.77 6.92
CA GLY A 53 8.83 -6.27 7.10
C GLY A 53 9.14 -7.47 6.23
N GLN A 54 8.20 -8.42 6.13
CA GLN A 54 8.32 -9.57 5.24
C GLN A 54 8.26 -9.16 3.77
N LEU A 55 7.41 -8.19 3.44
CA LEU A 55 7.25 -7.72 2.07
C LEU A 55 8.54 -7.09 1.53
N VAL A 56 9.19 -6.22 2.29
CA VAL A 56 10.42 -5.55 1.83
C VAL A 56 11.59 -6.52 1.67
N GLU A 57 11.55 -7.68 2.34
CA GLU A 57 12.56 -8.72 2.17
C GLU A 57 12.56 -9.35 0.77
N LEU A 58 11.46 -9.24 0.03
CA LEU A 58 11.41 -9.68 -1.36
C LEU A 58 12.44 -8.94 -2.22
N GLY A 59 12.72 -7.69 -1.90
CA GLY A 59 13.62 -6.87 -2.69
C GLY A 59 12.99 -6.40 -4.00
N GLY A 60 13.83 -6.18 -5.00
CA GLY A 60 13.38 -5.69 -6.29
C GLY A 60 13.03 -4.20 -6.28
N PHE A 61 12.40 -3.74 -7.35
CA PHE A 61 11.97 -2.35 -7.53
C PHE A 61 10.48 -2.30 -7.83
N MET A 62 9.73 -1.58 -7.00
CA MET A 62 8.28 -1.46 -7.12
C MET A 62 7.92 -0.21 -7.91
N THR A 63 6.98 -0.36 -8.86
CA THR A 63 6.29 0.75 -9.50
C THR A 63 4.79 0.58 -9.31
N SER A 64 4.07 1.69 -9.24
CA SER A 64 2.63 1.70 -9.05
C SER A 64 2.01 2.77 -9.93
N HIS A 65 0.98 2.40 -10.68
CA HIS A 65 0.25 3.30 -11.56
C HIS A 65 -1.21 3.30 -11.16
N ASN A 66 -1.73 4.46 -10.75
CA ASN A 66 -3.13 4.59 -10.37
C ASN A 66 -4.03 4.33 -11.57
N ARG A 67 -5.11 3.57 -11.32
CA ARG A 67 -6.22 3.42 -12.25
C ARG A 67 -7.30 4.45 -11.98
N TYR A 68 -7.58 4.75 -10.72
CA TYR A 68 -8.53 5.78 -10.31
C TYR A 68 -8.30 6.19 -8.86
N ALA A 69 -8.85 7.35 -8.50
CA ALA A 69 -8.99 7.81 -7.13
C ALA A 69 -10.35 8.52 -7.04
N ILE A 70 -11.27 7.96 -6.27
CA ILE A 70 -12.66 8.43 -6.18
C ILE A 70 -12.92 8.90 -4.76
N PRO A 71 -12.93 10.22 -4.52
CA PRO A 71 -13.16 10.76 -3.18
C PRO A 71 -14.65 10.84 -2.84
N ASN A 72 -14.94 10.71 -1.55
CA ASN A 72 -16.26 11.00 -0.97
C ASN A 72 -16.02 11.54 0.44
N GLY A 73 -15.98 12.86 0.57
CA GLY A 73 -15.67 13.49 1.85
C GLY A 73 -14.25 13.16 2.31
N ASP A 74 -14.15 12.60 3.51
CA ASP A 74 -12.85 12.20 4.09
C ASP A 74 -12.43 10.78 3.70
N LEU A 75 -13.20 10.09 2.85
CA LEU A 75 -12.88 8.78 2.33
C LEU A 75 -12.59 8.85 0.84
N ALA A 76 -11.76 7.94 0.36
CA ALA A 76 -11.57 7.74 -1.08
C ALA A 76 -11.33 6.26 -1.36
N LEU A 77 -11.84 5.83 -2.51
CA LEU A 77 -11.51 4.53 -3.09
C LEU A 77 -10.41 4.78 -4.11
N VAL A 78 -9.28 4.11 -3.96
CA VAL A 78 -8.16 4.20 -4.89
C VAL A 78 -7.80 2.82 -5.40
N ALA A 79 -7.24 2.76 -6.59
CA ALA A 79 -6.81 1.51 -7.19
C ALA A 79 -5.59 1.74 -8.06
N ALA A 80 -4.74 0.71 -8.14
CA ALA A 80 -3.50 0.79 -8.89
C ALA A 80 -3.18 -0.54 -9.56
N ASP A 81 -2.43 -0.46 -10.67
CA ASP A 81 -1.64 -1.56 -11.20
C ASP A 81 -0.24 -1.41 -10.63
N TRP A 82 0.27 -2.45 -9.98
CA TRP A 82 1.62 -2.41 -9.41
C TRP A 82 2.45 -3.60 -9.87
N GLU A 83 3.77 -3.42 -9.84
CA GLU A 83 4.69 -4.50 -10.14
C GLU A 83 5.98 -4.35 -9.33
N ILE A 84 6.64 -5.50 -9.11
CA ILE A 84 7.99 -5.56 -8.54
C ILE A 84 8.86 -6.27 -9.55
N GLU A 85 9.90 -5.58 -10.04
CA GLU A 85 10.90 -6.14 -10.95
C GLU A 85 12.16 -6.53 -10.18
N PHE A 86 12.75 -7.65 -10.58
CA PHE A 86 13.96 -8.18 -9.97
C PHE A 86 15.10 -8.20 -11.00
N THR A 87 16.34 -8.05 -10.50
CA THR A 87 17.54 -8.13 -11.34
C THR A 87 18.32 -9.43 -11.13
N ASP A 88 17.80 -10.33 -10.31
CA ASP A 88 18.48 -11.59 -9.92
C ASP A 88 17.91 -12.84 -10.63
N GLY A 89 17.11 -12.64 -11.68
CA GLY A 89 16.54 -13.73 -12.46
C GLY A 89 15.14 -14.16 -12.02
N ARG A 90 14.61 -13.65 -10.92
CA ARG A 90 13.23 -13.93 -10.53
C ARG A 90 12.25 -13.26 -11.49
N GLU A 91 11.10 -13.92 -11.70
CA GLU A 91 10.03 -13.34 -12.49
C GLU A 91 9.42 -12.13 -11.79
N ARG A 92 9.03 -11.14 -12.59
CA ARG A 92 8.30 -9.96 -12.12
C ARG A 92 7.00 -10.37 -11.44
N ILE A 93 6.72 -9.76 -10.31
CA ILE A 93 5.43 -9.90 -9.62
C ILE A 93 4.55 -8.72 -10.02
N THR A 94 3.30 -9.00 -10.40
CA THR A 94 2.32 -7.97 -10.76
C THR A 94 1.05 -8.15 -9.97
N GLY A 95 0.32 -7.06 -9.78
CA GLY A 95 -0.98 -7.10 -9.14
C GLY A 95 -1.83 -5.89 -9.48
N ARG A 96 -3.12 -6.03 -9.22
CA ARG A 96 -4.08 -4.94 -9.24
C ARG A 96 -4.59 -4.76 -7.83
N SER A 97 -4.56 -3.54 -7.34
CA SER A 97 -4.98 -3.23 -5.98
C SER A 97 -6.26 -2.43 -5.94
N ALA A 98 -6.93 -2.49 -4.79
CA ALA A 98 -7.98 -1.57 -4.43
C ALA A 98 -7.79 -1.21 -2.95
N GLU A 99 -7.87 0.07 -2.63
CA GLU A 99 -7.67 0.55 -1.28
C GLU A 99 -8.78 1.54 -0.90
N VAL A 100 -9.11 1.54 0.39
CA VAL A 100 -9.89 2.63 0.99
C VAL A 100 -8.95 3.45 1.85
N VAL A 101 -8.92 4.75 1.62
CA VAL A 101 -8.08 5.69 2.37
C VAL A 101 -8.95 6.75 3.03
N ARG A 102 -8.48 7.26 4.17
CA ARG A 102 -9.17 8.29 4.96
C ARG A 102 -8.27 9.48 5.17
N GLN A 103 -8.84 10.68 5.00
CA GLN A 103 -8.15 11.91 5.34
C GLN A 103 -8.09 12.08 6.85
N GLN A 104 -6.90 12.32 7.35
CA GLN A 104 -6.62 12.53 8.76
C GLN A 104 -6.81 14.00 9.14
N LEU A 105 -6.79 14.29 10.45
CA LEU A 105 -6.96 15.66 10.93
C LEU A 105 -5.88 16.62 10.42
N ASP A 106 -4.68 16.12 10.15
CA ASP A 106 -3.58 16.92 9.60
C ASP A 106 -3.66 17.12 8.09
N GLY A 107 -4.71 16.61 7.44
CA GLY A 107 -4.91 16.68 5.99
C GLY A 107 -4.24 15.58 5.19
N SER A 108 -3.40 14.76 5.79
CA SER A 108 -2.80 13.60 5.10
C SER A 108 -3.81 12.47 4.96
N TRP A 109 -3.52 11.54 4.04
CA TRP A 109 -4.37 10.38 3.79
C TRP A 109 -3.66 9.13 4.26
N ARG A 110 -4.41 8.17 4.83
CA ARG A 110 -3.90 6.88 5.29
C ARG A 110 -4.81 5.75 4.85
N TYR A 111 -4.21 4.58 4.64
CA TYR A 111 -4.97 3.37 4.34
C TYR A 111 -5.83 2.95 5.53
N VAL A 112 -7.10 2.67 5.24
CA VAL A 112 -8.06 2.01 6.15
C VAL A 112 -8.13 0.53 5.80
N LEU A 113 -8.17 0.23 4.50
CA LEU A 113 -8.22 -1.11 3.94
C LEU A 113 -7.30 -1.15 2.72
N ASP A 114 -6.42 -2.14 2.70
CA ASP A 114 -5.49 -2.36 1.59
C ASP A 114 -5.71 -3.77 1.04
N HIS A 115 -6.12 -3.85 -0.22
CA HIS A 115 -6.40 -5.10 -0.92
C HIS A 115 -5.48 -5.22 -2.14
N PRO A 116 -4.22 -5.66 -1.96
CA PRO A 116 -3.20 -5.59 -3.01
C PRO A 116 -3.48 -6.45 -4.23
N GLY A 117 -4.24 -7.53 -4.08
CA GLY A 117 -4.53 -8.47 -5.15
C GLY A 117 -5.97 -8.45 -5.63
N GLY A 118 -6.80 -7.50 -5.20
CA GLY A 118 -8.24 -7.56 -5.39
C GLY A 118 -8.84 -6.52 -6.31
N GLY A 119 -8.01 -5.75 -6.93
CA GLY A 119 -8.49 -4.66 -7.79
C GLY A 119 -9.05 -5.09 -9.14
#